data_a47aca41d62a9bbc6f379ad20b31b8f4
#
_entry.id   a47aca41d62a9bbc6f379ad20b31b8f4
#
_cell.length_a   1.000
_cell.length_b   1.000
_cell.length_c   1.000
_cell.angle_alpha   90.00
_cell.angle_beta   90.00
_cell.angle_gamma   90.00
#
_symmetry.space_group_name_H-M   'P 1'
#
loop_
_entity.id
_entity.type
_entity.pdbx_description
1 polymer ?
#
loop_
_entity_poly.entity_id
_entity_poly.type
_entity_poly.pdbx_seq_one_letter_code
_entity_poly.pdbx_strand_id
1 'polypeptide(L)'
;MFNRSRHSSLRMEQLMIKYNMKKLSIFVLGALLCGAQGVNAKGTDKEVRGDDAAVRYTGRTQVDNDGSVTFDWVGTYLETRLTGGRLAVRLSETGTSYYNVFVDGKLHNVVKACGKDTVIDFVSGVSRNAHALRIQKRTEGEFGKTTIHRFLLPQSGALQQANIERSRHIEFIGNSLTCGYGTEGKDRNEPFKLETENCNLSFSTIVSRYFDADYTLVAHSGRGAVRNYGDTVRVSAVTMREKMLQTFDEGSKEQWDFKAYTPDLVVINLGTNDFSVEPKPFKSEFVASYTKILKQLRQ
;
A
#
# COMPACT_ATOMS: atom_id res chain seq x y z
N MET A 1 28.55 -44.75 16.60
CA MET A 1 28.59 -43.53 15.82
C MET A 1 27.18 -43.14 15.36
N PHE A 2 26.22 -43.00 16.27
CA PHE A 2 24.84 -42.61 15.95
C PHE A 2 24.23 -41.90 17.16
N ASN A 3 24.56 -40.59 17.36
CA ASN A 3 23.81 -39.79 18.36
C ASN A 3 24.00 -38.26 18.22
N ARG A 4 24.35 -37.75 17.01
CA ARG A 4 24.47 -36.30 16.81
C ARG A 4 23.33 -35.66 15.92
N SER A 5 22.51 -36.46 15.22
CA SER A 5 21.50 -35.95 14.31
C SER A 5 20.14 -35.64 14.94
N ARG A 6 19.81 -36.24 16.10
CA ARG A 6 18.52 -35.98 16.77
C ARG A 6 18.47 -34.68 17.61
N HIS A 7 19.63 -34.19 18.08
CA HIS A 7 19.64 -32.94 18.86
C HIS A 7 19.58 -31.68 18.06
N SER A 8 19.95 -31.68 16.77
CA SER A 8 19.84 -30.52 15.88
C SER A 8 18.41 -30.31 15.37
N SER A 9 17.65 -31.38 15.13
CA SER A 9 16.26 -31.35 14.69
C SER A 9 15.33 -30.76 15.77
N LEU A 10 15.45 -31.21 17.01
CA LEU A 10 14.66 -30.71 18.14
C LEU A 10 14.98 -29.24 18.48
N ARG A 11 16.18 -28.77 18.23
CA ARG A 11 16.57 -27.38 18.44
C ARG A 11 16.00 -26.46 17.34
N MET A 12 15.88 -26.94 16.12
CA MET A 12 15.26 -26.23 15.00
C MET A 12 13.74 -26.13 15.16
N GLU A 13 13.06 -27.22 15.56
CA GLU A 13 11.62 -27.18 15.84
C GLU A 13 11.28 -26.25 17.01
N GLN A 14 12.05 -26.24 18.07
CA GLN A 14 11.85 -25.31 19.20
C GLN A 14 12.13 -23.85 18.81
N LEU A 15 13.04 -23.56 17.87
CA LEU A 15 13.28 -22.24 17.31
C LEU A 15 12.12 -21.80 16.39
N MET A 16 11.58 -22.71 15.59
CA MET A 16 10.42 -22.45 14.72
C MET A 16 9.14 -22.19 15.53
N ILE A 17 8.91 -22.96 16.59
CA ILE A 17 7.77 -22.73 17.51
C ILE A 17 7.91 -21.38 18.25
N LYS A 18 9.13 -21.03 18.71
CA LYS A 18 9.38 -19.71 19.31
C LYS A 18 9.25 -18.55 18.33
N TYR A 19 9.58 -18.77 17.05
CA TYR A 19 9.43 -17.75 16.02
C TYR A 19 7.95 -17.52 15.67
N ASN A 20 7.16 -18.59 15.55
CA ASN A 20 5.71 -18.49 15.32
C ASN A 20 4.94 -17.93 16.52
N MET A 21 5.35 -18.25 17.75
CA MET A 21 4.75 -17.66 18.96
C MET A 21 5.10 -16.17 19.11
N LYS A 22 6.29 -15.72 18.67
CA LYS A 22 6.63 -14.29 18.64
C LYS A 22 5.83 -13.53 17.57
N LYS A 23 5.56 -14.12 16.42
CA LYS A 23 4.65 -13.53 15.43
C LYS A 23 3.21 -13.41 15.96
N LEU A 24 2.72 -14.41 16.66
CA LEU A 24 1.38 -14.37 17.28
C LEU A 24 1.30 -13.32 18.42
N SER A 25 2.37 -13.15 19.20
CA SER A 25 2.41 -12.14 20.29
C SER A 25 2.52 -10.70 19.77
N ILE A 26 3.15 -10.48 18.60
CA ILE A 26 3.26 -9.16 17.99
C ILE A 26 1.90 -8.73 17.41
N PHE A 27 1.09 -9.67 16.89
CA PHE A 27 -0.27 -9.36 16.42
C PHE A 27 -1.24 -8.97 17.56
N VAL A 28 -1.07 -9.51 18.76
CA VAL A 28 -1.92 -9.18 19.93
C VAL A 28 -1.50 -7.87 20.58
N LEU A 29 -0.22 -7.47 20.52
CA LEU A 29 0.26 -6.23 21.15
C LEU A 29 0.07 -4.99 20.26
N GLY A 30 -0.02 -5.16 18.93
CA GLY A 30 -0.28 -4.06 17.99
C GLY A 30 -1.72 -3.52 18.05
N ALA A 31 -2.67 -4.34 18.49
CA ALA A 31 -4.08 -3.94 18.58
C ALA A 31 -4.40 -3.06 19.83
N LEU A 32 -3.50 -2.99 20.81
CA LEU A 32 -3.76 -2.27 22.08
C LEU A 32 -3.20 -0.85 22.16
N LEU A 33 -2.49 -0.36 21.14
CA LEU A 33 -1.90 0.99 21.11
C LEU A 33 -2.44 1.91 20.01
N CYS A 34 -3.58 1.56 19.40
CA CYS A 34 -4.40 2.54 18.70
C CYS A 34 -5.18 3.34 19.76
N GLY A 35 -4.46 4.09 20.57
CA GLY A 35 -5.08 5.09 21.45
C GLY A 35 -5.90 6.01 20.54
N ALA A 36 -7.22 6.00 20.73
CA ALA A 36 -8.12 6.93 20.09
C ALA A 36 -7.58 8.34 20.35
N GLN A 37 -6.89 8.92 19.37
CA GLN A 37 -6.78 10.37 19.30
C GLN A 37 -8.17 10.85 18.88
N GLY A 38 -9.12 10.73 19.80
CA GLY A 38 -10.43 11.28 19.70
C GLY A 38 -10.30 12.80 19.60
N VAL A 39 -10.29 13.31 18.38
CA VAL A 39 -10.45 14.74 18.14
C VAL A 39 -11.88 15.07 18.55
N ASN A 40 -12.04 15.81 19.64
CA ASN A 40 -13.28 16.48 19.96
C ASN A 40 -13.65 17.35 18.75
N ALA A 41 -14.64 16.93 17.97
CA ALA A 41 -15.29 17.75 16.97
C ALA A 41 -15.92 18.95 17.68
N LYS A 42 -15.18 20.04 17.79
CA LYS A 42 -15.69 21.33 18.26
C LYS A 42 -16.35 22.04 17.07
N GLY A 43 -17.65 21.92 16.98
CA GLY A 43 -18.45 22.47 15.89
C GLY A 43 -18.84 21.39 14.87
N THR A 44 -19.97 21.57 14.21
CA THR A 44 -20.41 20.65 13.15
C THR A 44 -19.50 20.81 11.95
N ASP A 45 -18.52 19.89 11.79
CA ASP A 45 -17.72 19.84 10.56
C ASP A 45 -18.65 19.60 9.35
N LYS A 46 -18.33 20.22 8.22
CA LYS A 46 -18.96 19.91 6.94
C LYS A 46 -18.44 18.56 6.47
N GLU A 47 -19.37 17.65 6.15
CA GLU A 47 -19.04 16.35 5.58
C GLU A 47 -19.06 16.38 4.06
N VAL A 48 -18.04 15.77 3.42
CA VAL A 48 -17.92 15.55 1.99
C VAL A 48 -17.73 14.06 1.76
N ARG A 49 -18.41 13.48 0.78
CA ARG A 49 -18.34 12.04 0.45
C ARG A 49 -16.92 11.64 0.05
N GLY A 50 -16.56 10.37 0.30
CA GLY A 50 -15.28 9.82 -0.13
C GLY A 50 -15.06 9.89 -1.64
N ASP A 51 -16.14 9.71 -2.43
CA ASP A 51 -16.16 9.73 -3.90
C ASP A 51 -16.48 11.13 -4.50
N ASP A 52 -16.36 12.20 -3.74
CA ASP A 52 -16.65 13.55 -4.23
C ASP A 52 -15.81 13.88 -5.47
N ALA A 53 -16.44 14.49 -6.48
CA ALA A 53 -15.80 14.82 -7.75
C ALA A 53 -14.61 15.79 -7.63
N ALA A 54 -14.48 16.50 -6.51
CA ALA A 54 -13.31 17.32 -6.21
C ALA A 54 -12.07 16.50 -5.80
N VAL A 55 -12.22 15.19 -5.59
CA VAL A 55 -11.14 14.28 -5.16
C VAL A 55 -10.79 13.31 -6.29
N ARG A 56 -9.59 13.41 -6.82
CA ARG A 56 -9.09 12.48 -7.83
C ARG A 56 -8.28 11.38 -7.16
N TYR A 57 -8.71 10.14 -7.31
CA TYR A 57 -7.93 8.96 -6.91
C TYR A 57 -7.06 8.46 -8.06
N THR A 58 -5.88 7.98 -7.73
CA THR A 58 -4.97 7.29 -8.66
C THR A 58 -4.51 5.99 -8.01
N GLY A 59 -4.67 4.89 -8.73
CA GLY A 59 -4.50 3.52 -8.25
C GLY A 59 -5.82 2.74 -8.36
N ARG A 60 -5.81 1.51 -7.86
CA ARG A 60 -7.00 0.64 -7.91
C ARG A 60 -7.90 0.90 -6.71
N THR A 61 -9.09 1.35 -6.98
CA THR A 61 -10.10 1.69 -5.97
C THR A 61 -11.44 1.07 -6.31
N GLN A 62 -12.27 0.86 -5.31
CA GLN A 62 -13.68 0.49 -5.43
C GLN A 62 -14.52 1.55 -4.74
N VAL A 63 -15.60 1.97 -5.41
CA VAL A 63 -16.56 2.93 -4.87
C VAL A 63 -17.83 2.19 -4.51
N ASP A 64 -18.26 2.35 -3.27
CA ASP A 64 -19.49 1.76 -2.75
C ASP A 64 -20.70 2.70 -2.97
N ASN A 65 -21.92 2.15 -2.90
CA ASN A 65 -23.16 2.89 -3.14
C ASN A 65 -23.36 4.09 -2.19
N ASP A 66 -22.77 4.05 -0.99
CA ASP A 66 -22.84 5.16 -0.02
C ASP A 66 -21.79 6.24 -0.28
N GLY A 67 -20.95 6.07 -1.31
CA GLY A 67 -19.86 6.96 -1.68
C GLY A 67 -18.59 6.77 -0.88
N SER A 68 -18.45 5.66 -0.16
CA SER A 68 -17.19 5.25 0.42
C SER A 68 -16.24 4.76 -0.66
N VAL A 69 -14.93 4.99 -0.48
CA VAL A 69 -13.90 4.55 -1.42
C VAL A 69 -12.92 3.62 -0.73
N THR A 70 -12.80 2.40 -1.24
CA THR A 70 -11.96 1.36 -0.68
C THR A 70 -10.75 1.09 -1.57
N PHE A 71 -9.56 0.92 -0.96
CA PHE A 71 -8.31 0.57 -1.63
C PHE A 71 -7.32 -0.04 -0.64
N ASP A 72 -6.36 -0.82 -1.15
CA ASP A 72 -5.28 -1.39 -0.33
C ASP A 72 -3.92 -1.40 -1.01
N TRP A 73 -3.83 -1.38 -2.34
CA TRP A 73 -2.54 -1.36 -3.03
C TRP A 73 -1.66 -0.21 -2.54
N VAL A 74 -0.40 -0.53 -2.27
CA VAL A 74 0.64 0.43 -1.90
C VAL A 74 0.73 1.55 -2.93
N GLY A 75 0.99 2.77 -2.49
CA GLY A 75 1.14 3.91 -3.39
C GLY A 75 -0.15 4.47 -3.97
N THR A 76 -1.32 3.89 -3.72
CA THR A 76 -2.60 4.51 -4.06
C THR A 76 -2.70 5.89 -3.41
N TYR A 77 -3.07 6.91 -4.18
CA TYR A 77 -3.14 8.27 -3.67
C TYR A 77 -4.36 9.02 -4.17
N LEU A 78 -4.73 10.04 -3.42
CA LEU A 78 -5.74 11.00 -3.82
C LEU A 78 -5.13 12.41 -3.91
N GLU A 79 -5.72 13.24 -4.77
CA GLU A 79 -5.36 14.63 -4.98
C GLU A 79 -6.59 15.52 -5.02
N THR A 80 -6.48 16.67 -4.37
CA THR A 80 -7.53 17.71 -4.32
C THR A 80 -6.89 19.06 -4.00
N ARG A 81 -7.65 20.12 -4.02
CA ARG A 81 -7.28 21.41 -3.40
C ARG A 81 -8.09 21.60 -2.14
N LEU A 82 -7.41 21.91 -1.05
CA LEU A 82 -8.00 22.11 0.27
C LEU A 82 -8.03 23.61 0.61
N THR A 83 -9.18 24.10 1.08
CA THR A 83 -9.29 25.39 1.76
C THR A 83 -9.78 25.21 3.20
N GLY A 84 -9.61 26.23 4.05
CA GLY A 84 -10.10 26.20 5.43
C GLY A 84 -9.08 25.74 6.46
N GLY A 85 -7.90 25.29 6.04
CA GLY A 85 -6.75 25.07 6.94
C GLY A 85 -6.72 23.75 7.72
N ARG A 86 -7.77 22.90 7.60
CA ARG A 86 -7.86 21.58 8.26
C ARG A 86 -8.62 20.59 7.39
N LEU A 87 -8.19 19.33 7.45
CA LEU A 87 -8.91 18.18 6.92
C LEU A 87 -8.80 17.00 7.89
N ALA A 88 -9.91 16.48 8.34
CA ALA A 88 -9.99 15.18 8.95
C ALA A 88 -10.66 14.18 7.99
N VAL A 89 -10.36 12.90 8.16
CA VAL A 89 -10.91 11.81 7.35
C VAL A 89 -11.58 10.81 8.27
N ARG A 90 -12.85 10.51 8.01
CA ARG A 90 -13.57 9.40 8.61
C ARG A 90 -13.33 8.17 7.77
N LEU A 91 -12.67 7.17 8.32
CA LEU A 91 -12.24 5.98 7.62
C LEU A 91 -12.38 4.71 8.46
N SER A 92 -12.37 3.57 7.79
CA SER A 92 -12.14 2.26 8.38
C SER A 92 -10.85 1.67 7.85
N GLU A 93 -10.08 1.01 8.71
CA GLU A 93 -8.85 0.32 8.37
C GLU A 93 -8.89 -1.11 8.91
N THR A 94 -8.62 -2.12 8.06
CA THR A 94 -8.66 -3.52 8.49
C THR A 94 -7.47 -3.91 9.37
N GLY A 95 -6.40 -3.14 9.30
CA GLY A 95 -5.17 -3.34 10.07
C GLY A 95 -4.54 -2.02 10.46
N THR A 96 -3.31 -1.77 9.99
CA THR A 96 -2.61 -0.50 10.17
C THR A 96 -2.00 -0.06 8.85
N SER A 97 -2.31 1.16 8.42
CA SER A 97 -1.69 1.81 7.27
C SER A 97 -1.02 3.12 7.68
N TYR A 98 0.01 3.49 6.94
CA TYR A 98 0.62 4.82 7.04
C TYR A 98 0.39 5.60 5.75
N TYR A 99 0.28 6.92 5.89
CA TYR A 99 0.03 7.85 4.79
C TYR A 99 1.04 8.97 4.78
N ASN A 100 1.60 9.26 3.62
CA ASN A 100 2.27 10.53 3.38
C ASN A 100 1.23 11.58 3.01
N VAL A 101 1.23 12.70 3.69
CA VAL A 101 0.37 13.85 3.42
C VAL A 101 1.25 14.98 2.90
N PHE A 102 1.03 15.37 1.64
CA PHE A 102 1.78 16.46 1.00
C PHE A 102 0.87 17.66 0.83
N VAL A 103 1.36 18.83 1.25
CA VAL A 103 0.72 20.12 1.03
C VAL A 103 1.65 20.96 0.18
N ASP A 104 1.16 21.46 -0.94
CA ASP A 104 1.94 22.22 -1.94
C ASP A 104 3.25 21.53 -2.34
N GLY A 105 3.16 20.20 -2.54
CA GLY A 105 4.27 19.34 -2.96
C GLY A 105 5.29 18.99 -1.87
N LYS A 106 5.13 19.50 -0.64
CA LYS A 106 6.03 19.23 0.50
C LYS A 106 5.38 18.25 1.47
N LEU A 107 6.15 17.29 2.00
CA LEU A 107 5.67 16.41 3.07
C LEU A 107 5.29 17.25 4.28
N HIS A 108 4.01 17.25 4.62
CA HIS A 108 3.44 17.99 5.74
C HIS A 108 3.33 17.09 6.98
N ASN A 109 2.88 15.85 6.80
CA ASN A 109 2.64 14.91 7.90
C ASN A 109 2.77 13.47 7.41
N VAL A 110 3.04 12.56 8.36
CA VAL A 110 2.89 11.11 8.21
C VAL A 110 1.79 10.67 9.16
N VAL A 111 0.69 10.16 8.62
CA VAL A 111 -0.49 9.77 9.38
C VAL A 111 -0.52 8.25 9.52
N LYS A 112 -0.67 7.76 10.75
CA LYS A 112 -1.01 6.37 11.05
C LYS A 112 -2.52 6.22 11.10
N ALA A 113 -3.08 5.32 10.31
CA ALA A 113 -4.49 4.97 10.31
C ALA A 113 -4.70 3.53 10.79
N CYS A 114 -5.68 3.34 11.65
CA CYS A 114 -6.12 2.04 12.16
C CYS A 114 -7.53 2.15 12.76
N GLY A 115 -8.17 0.98 12.93
CA GLY A 115 -9.49 0.91 13.56
C GLY A 115 -10.66 1.06 12.58
N LYS A 116 -11.85 0.75 13.07
CA LYS A 116 -13.08 0.80 12.29
C LYS A 116 -13.82 2.10 12.58
N ASP A 117 -14.23 2.80 11.52
CA ASP A 117 -15.03 4.03 11.60
C ASP A 117 -14.40 5.11 12.52
N THR A 118 -13.13 5.38 12.29
CA THR A 118 -12.35 6.37 13.06
C THR A 118 -12.25 7.69 12.31
N VAL A 119 -12.11 8.78 13.06
CA VAL A 119 -11.83 10.12 12.50
C VAL A 119 -10.40 10.51 12.85
N ILE A 120 -9.61 10.82 11.83
CA ILE A 120 -8.19 11.13 11.97
C ILE A 120 -7.90 12.46 11.26
N ASP A 121 -7.17 13.37 11.92
CA ASP A 121 -6.69 14.60 11.29
C ASP A 121 -5.52 14.28 10.34
N PHE A 122 -5.72 14.54 9.05
CA PHE A 122 -4.68 14.41 8.03
C PHE A 122 -3.93 15.72 7.80
N VAL A 123 -4.65 16.84 7.82
CA VAL A 123 -4.07 18.18 7.67
C VAL A 123 -4.55 19.08 8.80
N SER A 124 -3.63 19.78 9.45
CA SER A 124 -3.90 20.83 10.42
C SER A 124 -2.80 21.88 10.40
N GLY A 125 -3.12 23.10 10.86
CA GLY A 125 -2.11 24.15 11.02
C GLY A 125 -1.63 24.80 9.71
N VAL A 126 -2.28 24.54 8.57
CA VAL A 126 -2.00 25.26 7.32
C VAL A 126 -2.89 26.51 7.21
N SER A 127 -2.57 27.41 6.31
CA SER A 127 -3.38 28.61 6.08
C SER A 127 -4.78 28.22 5.57
N ARG A 128 -5.73 29.16 5.62
CA ARG A 128 -7.09 28.95 5.10
C ARG A 128 -7.19 29.11 3.58
N ASN A 129 -6.11 29.51 2.90
CA ASN A 129 -6.05 29.63 1.45
C ASN A 129 -6.15 28.26 0.78
N ALA A 130 -6.26 28.24 -0.54
CA ALA A 130 -6.30 27.02 -1.31
C ALA A 130 -4.88 26.41 -1.42
N HIS A 131 -4.72 25.17 -0.95
CA HIS A 131 -3.50 24.39 -1.02
C HIS A 131 -3.67 23.16 -1.91
N ALA A 132 -2.68 22.81 -2.69
CA ALA A 132 -2.63 21.52 -3.36
C ALA A 132 -2.39 20.43 -2.31
N LEU A 133 -3.25 19.42 -2.26
CA LEU A 133 -3.17 18.32 -1.30
C LEU A 133 -3.01 17.00 -2.05
N ARG A 134 -2.03 16.18 -1.62
CA ARG A 134 -1.93 14.76 -1.98
C ARG A 134 -1.86 13.93 -0.72
N ILE A 135 -2.68 12.88 -0.63
CA ILE A 135 -2.62 11.87 0.43
C ILE A 135 -2.29 10.54 -0.24
N GLN A 136 -1.17 9.93 0.13
CA GLN A 136 -0.63 8.71 -0.46
C GLN A 136 -0.53 7.60 0.58
N LYS A 137 -1.18 6.45 0.33
CA LYS A 137 -0.95 5.23 1.11
C LYS A 137 0.49 4.77 0.90
N ARG A 138 1.28 4.72 1.97
CA ARG A 138 2.71 4.42 1.85
C ARG A 138 3.06 2.96 2.13
N THR A 139 2.15 2.21 2.73
CA THR A 139 2.31 0.81 3.16
C THR A 139 1.48 -0.16 2.34
N GLU A 140 1.86 -1.43 2.33
CA GLU A 140 1.24 -2.50 1.55
C GLU A 140 -0.17 -2.87 2.02
N GLY A 141 -0.94 -3.54 1.15
CA GLY A 141 -2.26 -4.08 1.44
C GLY A 141 -2.25 -5.20 2.47
N GLU A 142 -1.15 -5.96 2.58
CA GLU A 142 -0.96 -6.99 3.60
C GLU A 142 -1.16 -6.45 5.03
N PHE A 143 -0.80 -5.19 5.26
CA PHE A 143 -0.90 -4.56 6.59
C PHE A 143 -2.21 -3.85 6.85
N GLY A 144 -2.97 -3.52 5.81
CA GLY A 144 -4.26 -2.89 5.97
C GLY A 144 -4.92 -2.44 4.67
N LYS A 145 -6.25 -2.56 4.65
CA LYS A 145 -7.16 -2.07 3.61
C LYS A 145 -7.96 -0.91 4.16
N THR A 146 -7.98 0.17 3.43
CA THR A 146 -8.61 1.44 3.81
C THR A 146 -9.94 1.62 3.11
N THR A 147 -10.95 2.03 3.85
CA THR A 147 -12.21 2.58 3.30
C THR A 147 -12.37 4.01 3.79
N ILE A 148 -12.30 4.99 2.90
CA ILE A 148 -12.58 6.39 3.21
C ILE A 148 -14.09 6.60 3.10
N HIS A 149 -14.74 6.94 4.21
CA HIS A 149 -16.17 7.21 4.26
C HIS A 149 -16.50 8.67 3.95
N ARG A 150 -15.84 9.60 4.67
CA ARG A 150 -16.10 11.04 4.55
C ARG A 150 -14.83 11.85 4.77
N PHE A 151 -14.76 12.97 4.12
CA PHE A 151 -13.87 14.07 4.44
C PHE A 151 -14.60 15.07 5.33
N LEU A 152 -13.94 15.50 6.40
CA LEU A 152 -14.49 16.41 7.41
C LEU A 152 -13.72 17.73 7.37
N LEU A 153 -14.42 18.82 7.15
CA LEU A 153 -13.85 20.14 6.93
C LEU A 153 -14.50 21.17 7.87
N PRO A 154 -13.78 22.23 8.25
CA PRO A 154 -14.43 23.39 8.86
C PRO A 154 -15.58 23.91 7.97
N GLN A 155 -16.60 24.55 8.53
CA GLN A 155 -17.73 25.07 7.77
C GLN A 155 -17.33 26.00 6.59
N SER A 156 -16.25 26.78 6.78
CA SER A 156 -15.68 27.65 5.73
C SER A 156 -14.74 26.92 4.76
N GLY A 157 -14.47 25.62 5.00
CA GLY A 157 -13.57 24.82 4.19
C GLY A 157 -14.26 24.21 2.97
N ALA A 158 -13.47 23.87 1.97
CA ALA A 158 -13.94 23.16 0.78
C ALA A 158 -12.82 22.29 0.19
N LEU A 159 -13.24 21.20 -0.49
CA LEU A 159 -12.42 20.51 -1.47
C LEU A 159 -12.76 21.06 -2.85
N GLN A 160 -11.77 21.20 -3.71
CA GLN A 160 -11.87 21.67 -5.08
C GLN A 160 -11.02 20.77 -5.98
N GLN A 161 -11.38 20.65 -7.23
CA GLN A 161 -10.60 19.87 -8.18
C GLN A 161 -9.14 20.35 -8.22
N ALA A 162 -8.21 19.41 -8.16
CA ALA A 162 -6.80 19.70 -8.36
C ALA A 162 -6.52 20.02 -9.83
N ASN A 163 -5.72 21.06 -10.07
CA ASN A 163 -5.21 21.32 -11.42
C ASN A 163 -4.06 20.35 -11.69
N ILE A 164 -4.32 19.28 -12.44
CA ILE A 164 -3.36 18.21 -12.73
C ILE A 164 -3.09 18.23 -14.22
N GLU A 165 -1.84 18.52 -14.58
CA GLU A 165 -1.38 18.59 -15.96
C GLU A 165 -0.69 17.31 -16.44
N ARG A 166 -0.45 16.33 -15.54
CA ARG A 166 0.20 15.06 -15.89
C ARG A 166 -0.65 14.29 -16.88
N SER A 167 -0.06 13.96 -18.02
CA SER A 167 -0.70 13.21 -19.10
C SER A 167 -0.19 11.77 -19.23
N ARG A 168 0.83 11.40 -18.44
CA ARG A 168 1.46 10.07 -18.49
C ARG A 168 1.08 9.27 -17.26
N HIS A 169 0.94 7.94 -17.45
CA HIS A 169 0.68 6.99 -16.38
C HIS A 169 1.60 5.78 -16.50
N ILE A 170 2.34 5.48 -15.43
CA ILE A 170 3.25 4.32 -15.37
C ILE A 170 2.70 3.32 -14.35
N GLU A 171 2.43 2.09 -14.77
CA GLU A 171 2.11 1.00 -13.84
C GLU A 171 3.37 0.21 -13.50
N PHE A 172 3.61 -0.04 -12.21
CA PHE A 172 4.72 -0.86 -11.74
C PHE A 172 4.18 -2.14 -11.13
N ILE A 173 4.58 -3.28 -11.68
CA ILE A 173 4.27 -4.61 -11.13
C ILE A 173 5.53 -5.12 -10.43
N GLY A 174 5.44 -5.37 -9.11
CA GLY A 174 6.65 -5.65 -8.36
C GLY A 174 6.46 -6.34 -7.02
N ASN A 175 7.48 -6.20 -6.20
CA ASN A 175 7.60 -6.78 -4.88
C ASN A 175 8.05 -5.73 -3.85
N SER A 176 8.70 -6.15 -2.75
CA SER A 176 9.20 -5.27 -1.68
C SER A 176 10.03 -4.08 -2.17
N LEU A 177 10.80 -4.23 -3.25
CA LEU A 177 11.59 -3.13 -3.83
C LEU A 177 10.68 -2.03 -4.41
N THR A 178 9.52 -2.41 -4.95
CA THR A 178 8.52 -1.48 -5.46
C THR A 178 7.69 -0.89 -4.34
N CYS A 179 7.38 -1.67 -3.30
CA CYS A 179 6.66 -1.21 -2.11
C CYS A 179 7.45 -0.20 -1.28
N GLY A 180 8.78 -0.16 -1.39
CA GLY A 180 9.61 0.67 -0.53
C GLY A 180 9.82 0.07 0.85
N TYR A 181 9.89 -1.26 0.93
CA TYR A 181 10.09 -2.04 2.15
C TYR A 181 11.36 -1.60 2.89
N GLY A 182 11.20 -1.00 4.07
CA GLY A 182 12.30 -0.57 4.92
C GLY A 182 13.12 0.61 4.36
N THR A 183 12.60 1.39 3.42
CA THR A 183 13.36 2.53 2.81
C THR A 183 13.72 3.64 3.81
N GLU A 184 13.03 3.73 4.95
CA GLU A 184 13.36 4.65 6.05
C GLU A 184 14.06 3.95 7.22
N GLY A 185 14.53 2.71 7.03
CA GLY A 185 15.36 2.00 7.99
C GLY A 185 16.72 2.70 8.20
N LYS A 186 17.27 2.61 9.41
CA LYS A 186 18.54 3.26 9.78
C LYS A 186 19.72 2.68 9.01
N ASP A 187 19.69 1.36 8.79
CA ASP A 187 20.71 0.62 8.06
C ASP A 187 20.14 -0.71 7.53
N ARG A 188 20.93 -1.42 6.72
CA ARG A 188 20.56 -2.70 6.08
C ARG A 188 20.26 -3.84 7.05
N ASN A 189 20.63 -3.74 8.31
CA ASN A 189 20.48 -4.80 9.33
C ASN A 189 19.26 -4.51 10.22
N GLU A 190 18.63 -3.33 10.11
CA GLU A 190 17.44 -3.03 10.88
C GLU A 190 16.31 -3.98 10.48
N PRO A 191 15.69 -4.71 11.44
CA PRO A 191 14.50 -5.51 11.14
C PRO A 191 13.38 -4.62 10.57
N PHE A 192 12.61 -5.17 9.65
CA PHE A 192 11.45 -4.45 9.09
C PHE A 192 10.52 -3.95 10.18
N LYS A 193 10.11 -2.71 10.02
CA LYS A 193 9.05 -2.04 10.78
C LYS A 193 8.10 -1.39 9.79
N LEU A 194 6.81 -1.48 10.06
CA LEU A 194 5.80 -0.94 9.16
C LEU A 194 5.95 0.59 8.96
N GLU A 195 6.34 1.30 10.02
CA GLU A 195 6.59 2.74 9.95
C GLU A 195 7.76 3.12 9.06
N THR A 196 8.70 2.20 8.79
CA THR A 196 9.85 2.46 7.90
C THR A 196 9.60 2.09 6.45
N GLU A 197 8.44 1.50 6.13
CA GLU A 197 8.03 1.29 4.75
C GLU A 197 7.53 2.60 4.14
N ASN A 198 8.08 2.97 2.99
CA ASN A 198 7.69 4.20 2.31
C ASN A 198 7.85 4.10 0.80
N CYS A 199 6.78 3.79 0.11
CA CYS A 199 6.78 3.68 -1.35
C CYS A 199 7.17 4.99 -2.06
N ASN A 200 7.00 6.14 -1.41
CA ASN A 200 7.41 7.44 -1.98
C ASN A 200 8.94 7.56 -2.18
N LEU A 201 9.71 6.72 -1.49
CA LEU A 201 11.17 6.65 -1.60
C LEU A 201 11.64 5.45 -2.44
N SER A 202 10.73 4.64 -2.97
CA SER A 202 11.08 3.56 -3.89
C SER A 202 11.45 4.09 -5.28
N PHE A 203 12.16 3.27 -6.05
CA PHE A 203 12.56 3.62 -7.42
C PHE A 203 11.35 3.97 -8.30
N SER A 204 10.22 3.28 -8.12
CA SER A 204 9.02 3.44 -8.93
C SER A 204 8.46 4.86 -8.86
N THR A 205 8.25 5.37 -7.66
CA THR A 205 7.72 6.72 -7.46
C THR A 205 8.75 7.81 -7.75
N ILE A 206 10.05 7.53 -7.57
CA ILE A 206 11.13 8.45 -7.95
C ILE A 206 11.15 8.62 -9.48
N VAL A 207 11.10 7.52 -10.23
CA VAL A 207 11.04 7.53 -11.70
C VAL A 207 9.78 8.26 -12.18
N SER A 208 8.62 7.98 -11.59
CA SER A 208 7.37 8.65 -11.96
C SER A 208 7.43 10.15 -11.78
N ARG A 209 8.00 10.63 -10.66
CA ARG A 209 8.21 12.08 -10.43
C ARG A 209 9.19 12.68 -11.42
N TYR A 210 10.25 11.95 -11.80
CA TYR A 210 11.21 12.43 -12.79
C TYR A 210 10.57 12.66 -14.16
N PHE A 211 9.62 11.82 -14.55
CA PHE A 211 8.90 11.93 -15.82
C PHE A 211 7.59 12.71 -15.73
N ASP A 212 7.29 13.33 -14.59
CA ASP A 212 6.01 14.00 -14.31
C ASP A 212 4.81 13.12 -14.70
N ALA A 213 4.82 11.87 -14.23
CA ALA A 213 3.81 10.88 -14.53
C ALA A 213 2.98 10.52 -13.30
N ASP A 214 1.70 10.20 -13.52
CA ASP A 214 0.94 9.43 -12.56
C ASP A 214 1.49 8.00 -12.47
N TYR A 215 1.20 7.30 -11.37
CA TYR A 215 1.64 5.93 -11.21
C TYR A 215 0.63 5.07 -10.46
N THR A 216 0.65 3.79 -10.77
CA THR A 216 0.00 2.74 -9.97
C THR A 216 1.05 1.70 -9.59
N LEU A 217 1.09 1.32 -8.31
CA LEU A 217 1.97 0.28 -7.81
C LEU A 217 1.14 -0.97 -7.51
N VAL A 218 1.28 -1.98 -8.33
CA VAL A 218 0.70 -3.31 -8.13
C VAL A 218 1.81 -4.20 -7.61
N ALA A 219 2.08 -4.11 -6.30
CA ALA A 219 3.24 -4.72 -5.70
C ALA A 219 2.95 -5.30 -4.31
N HIS A 220 3.57 -6.45 -4.01
CA HIS A 220 3.43 -7.15 -2.74
C HIS A 220 4.76 -7.79 -2.35
N SER A 221 5.23 -7.52 -1.13
CA SER A 221 6.48 -8.04 -0.60
C SER A 221 6.50 -9.57 -0.56
N GLY A 222 7.64 -10.15 -0.88
CA GLY A 222 7.80 -11.60 -0.89
C GLY A 222 7.22 -12.31 -2.12
N ARG A 223 6.41 -11.66 -2.96
CA ARG A 223 5.84 -12.30 -4.16
C ARG A 223 6.84 -12.33 -5.30
N GLY A 224 6.82 -13.45 -6.04
CA GLY A 224 7.59 -13.66 -7.27
C GLY A 224 6.69 -13.83 -8.49
N ALA A 225 7.31 -14.08 -9.63
CA ALA A 225 6.62 -14.42 -10.86
C ALA A 225 6.17 -15.89 -10.90
N VAL A 226 6.92 -16.77 -10.25
CA VAL A 226 6.70 -18.22 -10.19
C VAL A 226 6.68 -18.71 -8.76
N ARG A 227 7.63 -18.22 -7.94
CA ARG A 227 7.85 -18.66 -6.58
C ARG A 227 7.98 -17.47 -5.64
N ASN A 228 7.28 -17.56 -4.51
CA ASN A 228 7.38 -16.56 -3.47
C ASN A 228 8.59 -16.81 -2.56
N TYR A 229 9.06 -15.77 -1.93
CA TYR A 229 10.12 -15.86 -0.93
C TYR A 229 9.74 -16.81 0.21
N GLY A 230 10.64 -17.74 0.55
CA GLY A 230 10.46 -18.66 1.67
C GLY A 230 9.54 -19.86 1.41
N ASP A 231 8.90 -19.98 0.25
CA ASP A 231 8.10 -21.17 -0.09
C ASP A 231 8.97 -22.40 -0.22
N THR A 232 8.44 -23.54 0.18
CA THR A 232 9.13 -24.85 0.14
C THR A 232 8.98 -25.56 -1.21
N VAL A 233 8.19 -25.00 -2.13
CA VAL A 233 7.94 -25.51 -3.47
C VAL A 233 8.57 -24.61 -4.53
N ARG A 234 8.88 -25.16 -5.72
CA ARG A 234 9.44 -24.37 -6.84
C ARG A 234 8.42 -23.47 -7.51
N VAL A 235 7.14 -23.84 -7.47
CA VAL A 235 6.05 -23.10 -8.08
C VAL A 235 5.01 -22.83 -6.99
N SER A 236 4.84 -21.57 -6.65
CA SER A 236 3.86 -21.14 -5.64
C SER A 236 2.44 -21.15 -6.21
N ALA A 237 1.46 -21.41 -5.36
CA ALA A 237 0.05 -21.46 -5.77
C ALA A 237 -0.49 -20.09 -6.22
N VAL A 238 -0.09 -19.02 -5.52
CA VAL A 238 -0.50 -17.64 -5.82
C VAL A 238 0.75 -16.76 -5.85
N THR A 239 1.04 -16.16 -6.99
CA THR A 239 2.18 -15.26 -7.22
C THR A 239 1.70 -13.89 -7.67
N MET A 240 2.61 -12.98 -8.03
CA MET A 240 2.21 -11.70 -8.62
C MET A 240 1.44 -11.86 -9.93
N ARG A 241 1.62 -12.97 -10.65
CA ARG A 241 0.85 -13.28 -11.87
C ARG A 241 -0.66 -13.31 -11.61
N GLU A 242 -1.09 -13.86 -10.49
CA GLU A 242 -2.50 -13.93 -10.10
C GLU A 242 -2.93 -12.63 -9.39
N LYS A 243 -2.09 -12.10 -8.50
CA LYS A 243 -2.42 -10.91 -7.72
C LYS A 243 -2.59 -9.66 -8.58
N MET A 244 -1.78 -9.49 -9.63
CA MET A 244 -1.88 -8.32 -10.50
C MET A 244 -3.20 -8.18 -11.25
N LEU A 245 -4.03 -9.23 -11.25
CA LEU A 245 -5.36 -9.20 -11.87
C LEU A 245 -6.46 -8.73 -10.92
N GLN A 246 -6.15 -8.50 -9.65
CA GLN A 246 -7.14 -8.22 -8.61
C GLN A 246 -7.32 -6.73 -8.37
N THR A 247 -8.53 -6.34 -7.97
CA THR A 247 -8.85 -4.98 -7.52
C THR A 247 -8.09 -4.64 -6.24
N PHE A 248 -8.03 -5.60 -5.31
CA PHE A 248 -7.34 -5.46 -4.03
C PHE A 248 -6.16 -6.42 -3.91
N ASP A 249 -5.14 -6.01 -3.19
CA ASP A 249 -4.00 -6.85 -2.84
C ASP A 249 -4.44 -7.98 -1.90
N GLU A 250 -5.29 -7.70 -0.91
CA GLU A 250 -5.69 -8.68 0.10
C GLU A 250 -7.22 -8.81 0.24
N GLY A 251 -7.65 -10.03 0.60
CA GLY A 251 -9.02 -10.32 1.04
C GLY A 251 -10.10 -10.38 -0.04
N SER A 252 -9.74 -10.26 -1.33
CA SER A 252 -10.71 -10.37 -2.43
C SER A 252 -10.10 -11.08 -3.64
N LYS A 253 -10.92 -11.83 -4.36
CA LYS A 253 -10.59 -12.36 -5.69
C LYS A 253 -11.25 -11.56 -6.81
N GLU A 254 -11.78 -10.38 -6.48
CA GLU A 254 -12.43 -9.50 -7.44
C GLU A 254 -11.41 -9.04 -8.48
N GLN A 255 -11.78 -9.23 -9.73
CA GLN A 255 -10.92 -8.84 -10.85
C GLN A 255 -10.94 -7.33 -11.04
N TRP A 256 -9.77 -6.76 -11.29
CA TRP A 256 -9.65 -5.36 -11.67
C TRP A 256 -10.27 -5.12 -13.05
N ASP A 257 -11.01 -4.03 -13.19
CA ASP A 257 -11.47 -3.58 -14.49
C ASP A 257 -10.33 -2.85 -15.22
N PHE A 258 -9.64 -3.54 -16.11
CA PHE A 258 -8.53 -3.00 -16.90
C PHE A 258 -8.95 -1.88 -17.88
N LYS A 259 -10.26 -1.60 -18.02
CA LYS A 259 -10.75 -0.45 -18.78
C LYS A 259 -10.77 0.84 -17.97
N ALA A 260 -10.61 0.78 -16.64
CA ALA A 260 -10.62 1.95 -15.77
C ALA A 260 -9.50 2.95 -16.11
N TYR A 261 -8.34 2.46 -16.53
CA TYR A 261 -7.25 3.24 -17.14
C TYR A 261 -6.35 2.35 -17.97
N THR A 262 -5.65 2.95 -18.95
CA THR A 262 -4.58 2.28 -19.71
C THR A 262 -3.27 2.98 -19.39
N PRO A 263 -2.26 2.30 -18.81
CA PRO A 263 -0.95 2.90 -18.58
C PRO A 263 -0.20 3.10 -19.90
N ASP A 264 0.56 4.19 -20.00
CA ASP A 264 1.48 4.42 -21.14
C ASP A 264 2.68 3.48 -21.10
N LEU A 265 3.08 3.07 -19.90
CA LEU A 265 4.21 2.17 -19.67
C LEU A 265 3.92 1.23 -18.50
N VAL A 266 4.24 -0.04 -18.67
CA VAL A 266 4.26 -1.03 -17.58
C VAL A 266 5.71 -1.44 -17.32
N VAL A 267 6.14 -1.30 -16.06
CA VAL A 267 7.46 -1.72 -15.56
C VAL A 267 7.30 -2.92 -14.65
N ILE A 268 7.97 -4.03 -14.97
CA ILE A 268 7.90 -5.27 -14.18
C ILE A 268 9.23 -5.49 -13.46
N ASN A 269 9.20 -5.54 -12.14
CA ASN A 269 10.35 -5.83 -11.29
C ASN A 269 10.09 -7.09 -10.44
N LEU A 270 10.23 -8.26 -11.06
CA LEU A 270 10.06 -9.57 -10.46
C LEU A 270 11.28 -10.46 -10.74
N GLY A 271 11.48 -11.51 -9.94
CA GLY A 271 12.58 -12.45 -10.05
C GLY A 271 13.42 -12.54 -8.77
N THR A 272 13.53 -11.48 -8.00
CA THR A 272 14.32 -11.46 -6.75
C THR A 272 13.86 -12.54 -5.77
N ASN A 273 12.55 -12.66 -5.55
CA ASN A 273 11.98 -13.65 -4.64
C ASN A 273 12.06 -15.07 -5.21
N ASP A 274 11.88 -15.21 -6.52
CA ASP A 274 11.94 -16.48 -7.23
C ASP A 274 13.29 -17.19 -7.02
N PHE A 275 14.38 -16.43 -7.03
CA PHE A 275 15.74 -16.95 -7.00
C PHE A 275 16.50 -16.72 -5.68
N SER A 276 15.83 -16.20 -4.64
CA SER A 276 16.48 -15.81 -3.37
C SER A 276 16.97 -16.99 -2.54
N VAL A 277 16.17 -18.07 -2.45
CA VAL A 277 16.46 -19.28 -1.64
C VAL A 277 16.02 -20.54 -2.37
N GLU A 278 16.51 -21.72 -1.94
CA GLU A 278 16.06 -23.02 -2.49
C GLU A 278 14.66 -23.41 -1.95
N PRO A 279 13.89 -24.20 -2.74
CA PRO A 279 14.17 -24.65 -4.12
C PRO A 279 13.86 -23.53 -5.14
N LYS A 280 14.80 -23.25 -6.05
CA LYS A 280 14.60 -22.27 -7.12
C LYS A 280 13.77 -22.87 -8.26
N PRO A 281 12.96 -22.06 -8.97
CA PRO A 281 12.26 -22.50 -10.17
C PRO A 281 13.26 -22.85 -11.27
N PHE A 282 12.89 -23.77 -12.16
CA PHE A 282 13.64 -23.98 -13.38
C PHE A 282 13.52 -22.77 -14.32
N LYS A 283 14.52 -22.56 -15.16
CA LYS A 283 14.48 -21.48 -16.17
C LYS A 283 13.21 -21.54 -17.04
N SER A 284 12.79 -22.75 -17.44
CA SER A 284 11.57 -22.97 -18.23
C SER A 284 10.31 -22.54 -17.49
N GLU A 285 10.21 -22.83 -16.19
CA GLU A 285 9.08 -22.43 -15.32
C GLU A 285 9.01 -20.90 -15.21
N PHE A 286 10.15 -20.26 -14.97
CA PHE A 286 10.23 -18.81 -14.87
C PHE A 286 9.86 -18.12 -16.19
N VAL A 287 10.45 -18.53 -17.31
CA VAL A 287 10.16 -17.97 -18.64
C VAL A 287 8.69 -18.17 -19.01
N ALA A 288 8.12 -19.36 -18.75
CA ALA A 288 6.72 -19.64 -19.03
C ALA A 288 5.78 -18.74 -18.23
N SER A 289 6.03 -18.53 -16.92
CA SER A 289 5.21 -17.66 -16.08
C SER A 289 5.36 -16.19 -16.48
N TYR A 290 6.59 -15.73 -16.70
CA TYR A 290 6.84 -14.35 -17.13
C TYR A 290 6.19 -14.04 -18.48
N THR A 291 6.21 -15.00 -19.41
CA THR A 291 5.51 -14.90 -20.69
C THR A 291 4.00 -14.78 -20.51
N LYS A 292 3.40 -15.48 -19.52
CA LYS A 292 1.98 -15.34 -19.21
C LYS A 292 1.66 -13.95 -18.68
N ILE A 293 2.49 -13.40 -17.76
CA ILE A 293 2.36 -12.02 -17.29
C ILE A 293 2.33 -11.05 -18.46
N LEU A 294 3.31 -11.14 -19.37
CA LEU A 294 3.38 -10.25 -20.55
C LEU A 294 2.17 -10.39 -21.47
N LYS A 295 1.63 -11.60 -21.64
CA LYS A 295 0.41 -11.82 -22.44
C LYS A 295 -0.82 -11.22 -21.78
N GLN A 296 -0.97 -11.34 -20.47
CA GLN A 296 -2.09 -10.78 -19.70
C GLN A 296 -2.12 -9.25 -19.77
N LEU A 297 -0.94 -8.60 -19.78
CA LEU A 297 -0.81 -7.14 -19.88
C LEU A 297 -1.06 -6.58 -21.29
N ARG A 298 -1.18 -7.43 -22.31
CA ARG A 298 -1.39 -7.02 -23.70
C ARG A 298 -2.78 -7.35 -24.25
N GLN A 299 -3.65 -7.89 -23.41
CA GLN A 299 -5.06 -8.17 -23.75
C GLN A 299 -5.93 -6.96 -23.52
#